data_5059d7d02e6e4adf7065da77562d6eb6
#
_entry.id   5059d7d02e6e4adf7065da77562d6eb6
#
_cell.length_a   1.000
_cell.length_b   1.000
_cell.length_c   1.000
_cell.angle_alpha   90.00
_cell.angle_beta   90.00
_cell.angle_gamma   90.00
#
_symmetry.space_group_name_H-M   'P 1'
#
loop_
_entity.id
_entity.type
_entity.pdbx_description
1 polymer ?
#
loop_
_entity_poly.entity_id
_entity_poly.type
_entity_poly.pdbx_seq_one_letter_code
_entity_poly.pdbx_strand_id
1 'polypeptide(L)'
;MNKQSQTQRKYSEWKSTTVRLKENELAILNSKLKLNGFENFSQFIHAWIKGQYPPHEDNEQVKNLIERIRDRGVKDPLTGEFNPSFYRNVKSEELLSDLSKRYVYPKHAKDLVRYFERYVDIFFTRPELIRTESGHKRAWICDAMRRFGEYYDRKFHNPELKLLIQEIIERYELNRKMKIHDRIWISDDNYIKKTITKIVQIDGEIGILIKFALYSGLRGEEITHVHNTPVCNNLSGCNCTNLHIVTKECGYTVIVLNRSVGQKHSYFTIVPRSLWEEFRKLNKANYEQRKIAHSFIKNYTDGKTSYMDLRKFHYNILCRSEMKEQGAEILAGRAKSVSAKHYLTYELDRMVEQYAKAW
;
A
#
# COMPACT_ATOMS: atom_id res chain seq x y z
N MET A 1 -37.29 6.78 -18.89
CA MET A 1 -36.32 6.23 -17.95
C MET A 1 -35.39 7.34 -17.49
N ASN A 2 -35.35 7.59 -16.20
CA ASN A 2 -34.94 8.83 -15.54
C ASN A 2 -33.45 9.14 -15.61
N LYS A 3 -33.07 10.25 -16.25
CA LYS A 3 -31.71 10.84 -16.22
C LYS A 3 -31.31 11.37 -14.81
N GLN A 4 -32.22 11.44 -13.85
CA GLN A 4 -31.95 11.90 -12.48
C GLN A 4 -31.15 10.90 -11.61
N SER A 5 -31.19 9.60 -11.90
CA SER A 5 -30.52 8.59 -11.08
C SER A 5 -29.00 8.49 -11.28
N GLN A 6 -28.48 8.96 -12.42
CA GLN A 6 -27.02 8.93 -12.70
C GLN A 6 -26.26 10.09 -12.06
N THR A 7 -26.93 11.21 -11.82
CA THR A 7 -26.30 12.39 -11.20
C THR A 7 -26.11 12.17 -9.69
N GLN A 8 -27.08 11.51 -9.01
CA GLN A 8 -26.97 11.25 -7.57
C GLN A 8 -25.85 10.25 -7.20
N ARG A 9 -25.56 9.25 -8.05
CA ARG A 9 -24.46 8.31 -7.79
C ARG A 9 -23.06 8.91 -7.86
N LYS A 10 -22.85 9.98 -8.61
CA LYS A 10 -21.57 10.69 -8.69
C LYS A 10 -21.23 11.53 -7.46
N TYR A 11 -22.23 11.90 -6.64
CA TYR A 11 -22.03 12.75 -5.45
C TYR A 11 -21.61 11.98 -4.20
N SER A 12 -21.74 10.66 -4.16
CA SER A 12 -21.38 9.85 -2.98
C SER A 12 -19.87 9.59 -2.82
N GLU A 13 -19.05 9.94 -3.82
CA GLU A 13 -17.61 9.70 -3.79
C GLU A 13 -16.77 10.86 -3.25
N TRP A 14 -17.40 11.99 -2.91
CA TRP A 14 -16.68 13.18 -2.41
C TRP A 14 -16.61 13.18 -0.89
N LYS A 15 -15.39 13.10 -0.36
CA LYS A 15 -15.16 13.28 1.08
C LYS A 15 -15.49 14.73 1.45
N SER A 16 -16.35 14.93 2.44
CA SER A 16 -16.71 16.26 2.95
C SER A 16 -15.47 16.98 3.49
N THR A 17 -15.18 18.15 2.93
CA THR A 17 -14.16 19.06 3.45
C THR A 17 -14.87 20.01 4.42
N THR A 18 -14.54 19.96 5.69
CA THR A 18 -15.10 20.84 6.71
C THR A 18 -14.30 22.13 6.76
N VAL A 19 -14.88 23.23 6.29
CA VAL A 19 -14.33 24.57 6.46
C VAL A 19 -14.97 25.17 7.72
N ARG A 20 -14.16 25.51 8.73
CA ARG A 20 -14.65 26.20 9.93
C ARG A 20 -14.64 27.71 9.70
N LEU A 21 -15.81 28.28 9.53
CA LEU A 21 -16.03 29.74 9.46
C LEU A 21 -16.59 30.22 10.80
N LYS A 22 -16.34 31.50 11.16
CA LYS A 22 -17.02 32.14 12.26
C LYS A 22 -18.50 32.31 11.91
N GLU A 23 -19.38 32.32 12.89
CA GLU A 23 -20.83 32.40 12.68
C GLU A 23 -21.26 33.59 11.80
N ASN A 24 -20.64 34.75 11.95
CA ASN A 24 -20.89 35.93 11.11
C ASN A 24 -20.40 35.73 9.66
N GLU A 25 -19.28 35.04 9.45
CA GLU A 25 -18.74 34.72 8.12
C GLU A 25 -19.64 33.70 7.42
N LEU A 26 -20.13 32.71 8.18
CA LEU A 26 -21.05 31.69 7.68
C LEU A 26 -22.41 32.31 7.28
N ALA A 27 -22.94 33.25 8.05
CA ALA A 27 -24.19 33.95 7.75
C ALA A 27 -24.06 34.79 6.47
N ILE A 28 -22.97 35.55 6.31
CA ILE A 28 -22.67 36.31 5.09
C ILE A 28 -22.52 35.38 3.87
N LEU A 29 -21.80 34.28 4.01
CA LEU A 29 -21.61 33.31 2.95
C LEU A 29 -22.94 32.70 2.51
N ASN A 30 -23.76 32.23 3.46
CA ASN A 30 -25.05 31.62 3.16
C ASN A 30 -26.03 32.61 2.50
N SER A 31 -26.03 33.89 2.91
CA SER A 31 -26.88 34.92 2.29
C SER A 31 -26.45 35.15 0.83
N LYS A 32 -25.16 35.24 0.57
CA LYS A 32 -24.62 35.43 -0.78
C LYS A 32 -24.80 34.22 -1.68
N LEU A 33 -24.70 33.00 -1.15
CA LEU A 33 -24.98 31.77 -1.90
C LEU A 33 -26.43 31.71 -2.36
N LYS A 34 -27.39 32.05 -1.47
CA LYS A 34 -28.83 32.10 -1.82
C LYS A 34 -29.13 33.17 -2.87
N LEU A 35 -28.52 34.36 -2.80
CA LEU A 35 -28.67 35.41 -3.79
C LEU A 35 -28.16 34.99 -5.18
N ASN A 36 -27.23 34.06 -5.26
CA ASN A 36 -26.68 33.55 -6.49
C ASN A 36 -27.27 32.17 -6.90
N GLY A 37 -28.37 31.73 -6.28
CA GLY A 37 -29.10 30.52 -6.65
C GLY A 37 -28.44 29.21 -6.17
N PHE A 38 -27.53 29.28 -5.21
CA PHE A 38 -26.91 28.08 -4.63
C PHE A 38 -27.52 27.73 -3.26
N GLU A 39 -27.87 26.48 -3.06
CA GLU A 39 -28.43 26.01 -1.81
C GLU A 39 -27.35 25.87 -0.71
N ASN A 40 -26.10 25.62 -1.12
CA ASN A 40 -24.99 25.44 -0.20
C ASN A 40 -23.63 25.71 -0.86
N PHE A 41 -22.61 25.88 -0.02
CA PHE A 41 -21.23 26.18 -0.46
C PHE A 41 -20.64 25.11 -1.38
N SER A 42 -20.99 23.85 -1.19
CA SER A 42 -20.52 22.75 -2.02
C SER A 42 -21.00 22.88 -3.47
N GLN A 43 -22.28 23.24 -3.67
CA GLN A 43 -22.82 23.50 -5.02
C GLN A 43 -22.14 24.67 -5.72
N PHE A 44 -21.86 25.75 -4.96
CA PHE A 44 -21.10 26.89 -5.47
C PHE A 44 -19.69 26.50 -5.92
N ILE A 45 -18.93 25.82 -5.07
CA ILE A 45 -17.57 25.35 -5.41
C ILE A 45 -17.60 24.44 -6.63
N HIS A 46 -18.59 23.55 -6.73
CA HIS A 46 -18.75 22.70 -7.90
C HIS A 46 -19.02 23.46 -9.20
N ALA A 47 -19.88 24.47 -9.16
CA ALA A 47 -20.17 25.30 -10.32
C ALA A 47 -18.94 26.13 -10.74
N TRP A 48 -18.20 26.62 -9.76
CA TRP A 48 -16.98 27.38 -9.98
C TRP A 48 -15.84 26.53 -10.58
N ILE A 49 -15.60 25.32 -10.05
CA ILE A 49 -14.60 24.39 -10.59
C ILE A 49 -14.93 23.98 -12.03
N LYS A 50 -16.21 23.89 -12.38
CA LYS A 50 -16.66 23.54 -13.73
C LYS A 50 -16.67 24.71 -14.70
N GLY A 51 -16.26 25.92 -14.29
CA GLY A 51 -16.33 27.12 -15.10
C GLY A 51 -17.77 27.53 -15.46
N GLN A 52 -18.78 26.99 -14.76
CA GLN A 52 -20.22 27.25 -14.99
C GLN A 52 -20.72 28.48 -14.27
N TYR A 53 -19.85 29.14 -13.51
CA TYR A 53 -20.19 30.36 -12.79
C TYR A 53 -19.56 31.58 -13.51
N PRO A 54 -20.36 32.51 -14.02
CA PRO A 54 -19.85 33.69 -14.67
C PRO A 54 -19.12 34.57 -13.67
N PRO A 55 -17.98 35.15 -14.03
CA PRO A 55 -17.29 36.13 -13.18
C PRO A 55 -18.12 37.43 -13.19
N HIS A 56 -19.08 37.58 -12.26
CA HIS A 56 -19.68 38.88 -11.99
C HIS A 56 -18.73 39.72 -11.14
N GLU A 57 -18.69 41.04 -11.40
CA GLU A 57 -17.79 41.99 -10.78
C GLU A 57 -17.85 42.05 -9.24
N ASP A 58 -18.97 41.62 -8.64
CA ASP A 58 -19.13 41.50 -7.17
C ASP A 58 -18.37 40.33 -6.51
N ASN A 59 -17.62 39.56 -7.27
CA ASN A 59 -16.89 38.37 -6.79
C ASN A 59 -15.53 38.67 -6.14
N GLU A 60 -15.12 39.93 -6.07
CA GLU A 60 -13.82 40.28 -5.47
C GLU A 60 -13.77 39.90 -3.97
N GLN A 61 -14.90 40.01 -3.27
CA GLN A 61 -14.98 39.59 -1.87
C GLN A 61 -14.99 38.05 -1.70
N VAL A 62 -15.55 37.30 -2.66
CA VAL A 62 -15.50 35.84 -2.65
C VAL A 62 -14.13 35.36 -3.14
N LYS A 63 -13.55 36.03 -4.15
CA LYS A 63 -12.15 35.85 -4.54
C LYS A 63 -11.23 36.14 -3.36
N ASN A 64 -11.38 37.27 -2.70
CA ASN A 64 -10.63 37.63 -1.51
C ASN A 64 -10.87 36.66 -0.35
N LEU A 65 -12.07 36.08 -0.19
CA LEU A 65 -12.33 35.06 0.81
C LEU A 65 -11.67 33.72 0.43
N ILE A 66 -11.72 33.33 -0.83
CA ILE A 66 -11.02 32.14 -1.35
C ILE A 66 -9.51 32.35 -1.34
N GLU A 67 -9.00 33.53 -1.71
CA GLU A 67 -7.60 33.90 -1.57
C GLU A 67 -7.20 33.98 -0.11
N ARG A 68 -8.01 34.53 0.78
CA ARG A 68 -7.77 34.50 2.24
C ARG A 68 -7.88 33.10 2.84
N ILE A 69 -8.71 32.21 2.33
CA ILE A 69 -8.71 30.77 2.67
C ILE A 69 -7.48 30.10 2.08
N ARG A 70 -7.05 30.52 0.91
CA ARG A 70 -5.82 30.09 0.23
C ARG A 70 -4.58 30.68 0.88
N ASP A 71 -4.62 31.99 1.24
CA ASP A 71 -3.55 32.74 1.92
C ASP A 71 -3.54 32.53 3.43
N ARG A 72 -4.57 31.91 4.02
CA ARG A 72 -4.50 31.28 5.35
C ARG A 72 -3.63 30.03 5.31
N GLY A 73 -2.63 30.03 4.43
CA GLY A 73 -1.56 29.09 4.45
C GLY A 73 -1.06 28.90 5.86
N VAL A 74 -0.56 27.75 6.16
CA VAL A 74 -0.09 27.31 7.47
C VAL A 74 0.55 28.48 8.23
N LYS A 75 -0.22 29.06 9.15
CA LYS A 75 0.28 30.13 9.99
C LYS A 75 1.29 29.52 10.95
N ASP A 76 2.42 30.18 11.08
CA ASP A 76 3.32 29.90 12.18
C ASP A 76 2.50 29.92 13.49
N PRO A 77 2.46 28.84 14.26
CA PRO A 77 1.67 28.79 15.49
C PRO A 77 2.08 29.86 16.52
N LEU A 78 3.28 30.44 16.38
CA LEU A 78 3.78 31.48 17.27
C LEU A 78 3.46 32.90 16.81
N THR A 79 3.47 33.16 15.49
CA THR A 79 3.27 34.51 14.94
C THR A 79 1.93 34.73 14.27
N GLY A 80 1.21 33.67 13.93
CA GLY A 80 -0.05 33.73 13.18
C GLY A 80 0.13 34.10 11.71
N GLU A 81 1.36 34.28 11.21
CA GLU A 81 1.67 34.62 9.83
C GLU A 81 2.05 33.38 9.03
N PHE A 82 1.72 33.37 7.73
CA PHE A 82 2.18 32.33 6.82
C PHE A 82 3.68 32.49 6.59
N ASN A 83 4.45 31.61 7.18
CA ASN A 83 5.87 31.52 6.95
C ASN A 83 6.20 30.24 6.16
N PRO A 84 6.57 30.33 4.89
CA PRO A 84 6.91 29.15 4.09
C PRO A 84 8.11 28.37 4.65
N SER A 85 8.89 28.98 5.57
CA SER A 85 10.02 28.31 6.21
C SER A 85 9.68 27.61 7.52
N PHE A 86 8.39 27.60 7.95
CA PHE A 86 7.97 26.94 9.20
C PHE A 86 8.39 25.47 9.28
N TYR A 87 8.41 24.76 8.15
CA TYR A 87 8.85 23.37 8.08
C TYR A 87 10.34 23.20 8.38
N ARG A 88 11.16 24.26 8.28
CA ARG A 88 12.59 24.24 8.66
C ARG A 88 12.77 24.15 10.18
N ASN A 89 11.76 24.54 10.94
CA ASN A 89 11.77 24.48 12.40
C ASN A 89 11.38 23.08 12.91
N VAL A 90 10.88 22.21 12.05
CA VAL A 90 10.56 20.84 12.43
C VAL A 90 11.85 20.01 12.42
N LYS A 91 12.24 19.54 13.59
CA LYS A 91 13.41 18.67 13.73
C LYS A 91 13.11 17.30 13.10
N SER A 92 13.97 16.90 12.18
CA SER A 92 13.86 15.58 11.51
C SER A 92 13.82 14.42 12.51
N GLU A 93 14.48 14.55 13.65
CA GLU A 93 14.50 13.58 14.73
C GLU A 93 13.11 13.37 15.36
N GLU A 94 12.34 14.45 15.53
CA GLU A 94 10.98 14.38 16.06
C GLU A 94 10.04 13.69 15.07
N LEU A 95 10.13 14.05 13.78
CA LEU A 95 9.40 13.40 12.71
C LEU A 95 9.76 11.92 12.63
N LEU A 96 11.04 11.58 12.72
CA LEU A 96 11.51 10.19 12.73
C LEU A 96 10.95 9.42 13.93
N SER A 97 10.95 10.03 15.12
CA SER A 97 10.40 9.42 16.33
C SER A 97 8.90 9.11 16.19
N ASP A 98 8.12 10.07 15.66
CA ASP A 98 6.68 9.85 15.42
C ASP A 98 6.42 8.75 14.37
N LEU A 99 7.14 8.78 13.26
CA LEU A 99 6.99 7.79 12.21
C LEU A 99 7.45 6.39 12.67
N SER A 100 8.50 6.29 13.47
CA SER A 100 9.01 5.01 13.98
C SER A 100 8.00 4.29 14.87
N LYS A 101 7.13 5.01 15.56
CA LYS A 101 6.02 4.43 16.36
C LYS A 101 4.91 3.82 15.48
N ARG A 102 4.84 4.18 14.21
CA ARG A 102 3.75 3.80 13.29
C ARG A 102 4.15 2.73 12.31
N TYR A 103 5.43 2.68 11.97
CA TYR A 103 5.94 1.73 10.99
C TYR A 103 6.63 0.56 11.65
N VAL A 104 6.20 -0.63 11.29
CA VAL A 104 6.82 -1.89 11.74
C VAL A 104 8.29 -1.98 11.31
N TYR A 105 8.63 -1.34 10.19
CA TYR A 105 9.99 -1.33 9.64
C TYR A 105 10.65 0.03 9.84
N PRO A 106 11.64 0.15 10.75
CA PRO A 106 12.35 1.42 11.01
C PRO A 106 13.00 2.03 9.76
N LYS A 107 13.40 1.19 8.80
CA LYS A 107 13.96 1.65 7.52
C LYS A 107 12.97 2.51 6.73
N HIS A 108 11.68 2.17 6.74
CA HIS A 108 10.66 2.92 6.02
C HIS A 108 10.50 4.34 6.59
N ALA A 109 10.48 4.48 7.92
CA ALA A 109 10.45 5.78 8.58
C ALA A 109 11.69 6.63 8.22
N LYS A 110 12.89 6.03 8.25
CA LYS A 110 14.14 6.70 7.86
C LYS A 110 14.11 7.16 6.39
N ASP A 111 13.59 6.32 5.48
CA ASP A 111 13.47 6.68 4.08
C ASP A 111 12.51 7.87 3.89
N LEU A 112 11.36 7.91 4.58
CA LEU A 112 10.42 9.03 4.53
C LEU A 112 11.05 10.32 5.04
N VAL A 113 11.76 10.30 6.17
CA VAL A 113 12.45 11.47 6.71
C VAL A 113 13.52 11.97 5.74
N ARG A 114 14.31 11.08 5.14
CA ARG A 114 15.31 11.45 4.12
C ARG A 114 14.68 12.13 2.90
N TYR A 115 13.50 11.66 2.45
CA TYR A 115 12.77 12.31 1.36
C TYR A 115 12.20 13.66 1.80
N PHE A 116 11.70 13.77 3.02
CA PHE A 116 11.26 15.04 3.60
C PHE A 116 12.41 16.06 3.60
N GLU A 117 13.53 15.77 4.24
CA GLU A 117 14.71 16.65 4.34
C GLU A 117 15.17 17.14 2.96
N ARG A 118 15.20 16.24 1.99
CA ARG A 118 15.72 16.55 0.66
C ARG A 118 14.78 17.38 -0.20
N TYR A 119 13.46 17.20 -0.02
CA TYR A 119 12.48 17.73 -0.97
C TYR A 119 11.50 18.72 -0.37
N VAL A 120 11.49 18.95 0.93
CA VAL A 120 10.51 19.84 1.57
C VAL A 120 10.55 21.26 1.02
N ASP A 121 11.72 21.84 0.88
CA ASP A 121 11.90 23.18 0.28
C ASP A 121 11.41 23.22 -1.17
N ILE A 122 11.78 22.22 -1.98
CA ILE A 122 11.39 22.13 -3.38
C ILE A 122 9.87 21.93 -3.48
N PHE A 123 9.30 21.11 -2.62
CA PHE A 123 7.87 20.82 -2.62
C PHE A 123 6.99 22.05 -2.39
N PHE A 124 7.40 22.93 -1.49
CA PHE A 124 6.63 24.14 -1.17
C PHE A 124 6.97 25.34 -2.05
N THR A 125 8.20 25.43 -2.59
CA THR A 125 8.64 26.59 -3.38
C THR A 125 8.60 26.38 -4.88
N ARG A 126 8.90 25.17 -5.37
CA ARG A 126 9.01 24.82 -6.80
C ARG A 126 8.51 23.41 -7.08
N PRO A 127 7.24 23.09 -6.78
CA PRO A 127 6.69 21.74 -6.91
C PRO A 127 6.72 21.19 -8.34
N GLU A 128 6.76 22.05 -9.36
CA GLU A 128 6.92 21.66 -10.77
C GLU A 128 8.21 20.86 -11.01
N LEU A 129 9.27 21.09 -10.25
CA LEU A 129 10.51 20.33 -10.38
C LEU A 129 10.34 18.87 -9.92
N ILE A 130 9.42 18.59 -9.00
CA ILE A 130 9.12 17.23 -8.56
C ILE A 130 8.43 16.45 -9.69
N ARG A 131 7.69 17.12 -10.56
CA ARG A 131 7.02 16.48 -11.71
C ARG A 131 8.02 15.80 -12.66
N THR A 132 9.25 16.31 -12.75
CA THR A 132 10.31 15.76 -13.61
C THR A 132 10.94 14.49 -13.05
N GLU A 133 10.73 14.20 -11.75
CA GLU A 133 11.27 13.01 -11.10
C GLU A 133 10.56 11.73 -11.55
N SER A 134 11.25 10.58 -11.42
CA SER A 134 10.64 9.29 -11.75
C SER A 134 9.35 9.05 -10.94
N GLY A 135 8.35 8.37 -11.52
CA GLY A 135 7.07 8.12 -10.85
C GLY A 135 7.20 7.40 -9.50
N HIS A 136 8.22 6.56 -9.33
CA HIS A 136 8.53 5.92 -8.04
C HIS A 136 9.02 6.94 -7.02
N LYS A 137 9.95 7.81 -7.42
CA LYS A 137 10.52 8.84 -6.55
C LYS A 137 9.48 9.88 -6.16
N ARG A 138 8.64 10.33 -7.12
CA ARG A 138 7.49 11.20 -6.82
C ARG A 138 6.56 10.61 -5.77
N ALA A 139 6.24 9.32 -5.88
CA ALA A 139 5.40 8.65 -4.90
C ALA A 139 5.99 8.72 -3.48
N TRP A 140 7.30 8.52 -3.33
CA TRP A 140 7.99 8.65 -2.06
C TRP A 140 7.99 10.08 -1.52
N ILE A 141 8.23 11.07 -2.40
CA ILE A 141 8.18 12.49 -2.01
C ILE A 141 6.78 12.85 -1.52
N CYS A 142 5.73 12.51 -2.28
CA CYS A 142 4.36 12.80 -1.89
C CYS A 142 3.95 12.08 -0.59
N ASP A 143 4.40 10.84 -0.37
CA ASP A 143 4.12 10.11 0.87
C ASP A 143 4.84 10.78 2.06
N ALA A 144 6.11 11.16 1.90
CA ALA A 144 6.85 11.88 2.93
C ALA A 144 6.16 13.20 3.33
N MET A 145 5.68 13.99 2.34
CA MET A 145 4.97 15.24 2.61
C MET A 145 3.61 15.01 3.30
N ARG A 146 2.84 14.00 2.88
CA ARG A 146 1.58 13.65 3.56
C ARG A 146 1.82 13.25 5.01
N ARG A 147 2.85 12.43 5.27
CA ARG A 147 3.20 12.03 6.64
C ARG A 147 3.67 13.20 7.49
N PHE A 148 4.40 14.13 6.90
CA PHE A 148 4.75 15.38 7.56
C PHE A 148 3.50 16.20 7.89
N GLY A 149 2.55 16.38 6.97
CA GLY A 149 1.29 17.06 7.22
C GLY A 149 0.46 16.40 8.32
N GLU A 150 0.41 15.07 8.35
CA GLU A 150 -0.25 14.31 9.43
C GLU A 150 0.43 14.49 10.78
N TYR A 151 1.77 14.52 10.82
CA TYR A 151 2.55 14.77 12.03
C TYR A 151 2.27 16.18 12.56
N TYR A 152 2.30 17.18 11.67
CA TYR A 152 2.07 18.57 12.01
C TYR A 152 0.67 18.80 12.57
N ASP A 153 -0.35 18.23 11.91
CA ASP A 153 -1.75 18.29 12.36
C ASP A 153 -1.91 17.73 13.78
N ARG A 154 -1.27 16.60 14.09
CA ARG A 154 -1.33 16.01 15.43
C ARG A 154 -0.60 16.82 16.49
N LYS A 155 0.56 17.37 16.15
CA LYS A 155 1.40 18.10 17.11
C LYS A 155 0.85 19.49 17.44
N PHE A 156 0.32 20.17 16.44
CA PHE A 156 -0.09 21.57 16.53
C PHE A 156 -1.61 21.77 16.40
N HIS A 157 -2.38 20.68 16.26
CA HIS A 157 -3.84 20.72 16.02
C HIS A 157 -4.23 21.64 14.85
N ASN A 158 -3.40 21.64 13.80
CA ASN A 158 -3.58 22.46 12.61
C ASN A 158 -3.65 21.60 11.34
N PRO A 159 -4.85 21.35 10.78
CA PRO A 159 -5.05 20.57 9.58
C PRO A 159 -4.70 21.31 8.28
N GLU A 160 -4.47 22.63 8.32
CA GLU A 160 -4.29 23.47 7.13
C GLU A 160 -3.08 23.04 6.30
N LEU A 161 -1.98 22.63 6.96
CA LEU A 161 -0.80 22.11 6.25
C LEU A 161 -1.09 20.85 5.46
N LYS A 162 -1.87 19.95 6.02
CA LYS A 162 -2.27 18.70 5.35
C LYS A 162 -3.12 19.00 4.10
N LEU A 163 -4.00 20.00 4.18
CA LEU A 163 -4.82 20.44 3.05
C LEU A 163 -3.96 21.11 1.98
N LEU A 164 -3.02 21.97 2.36
CA LEU A 164 -2.07 22.59 1.44
C LEU A 164 -1.21 21.56 0.70
N ILE A 165 -0.70 20.57 1.41
CA ILE A 165 0.07 19.48 0.80
C ILE A 165 -0.78 18.73 -0.24
N GLN A 166 -2.02 18.44 0.09
CA GLN A 166 -2.92 17.75 -0.83
C GLN A 166 -3.22 18.60 -2.06
N GLU A 167 -3.46 19.90 -1.89
CA GLU A 167 -3.67 20.85 -2.99
C GLU A 167 -2.45 20.92 -3.93
N ILE A 168 -1.24 21.04 -3.37
CA ILE A 168 -0.01 21.04 -4.18
C ILE A 168 0.11 19.74 -4.98
N ILE A 169 -0.12 18.59 -4.36
CA ILE A 169 -0.04 17.29 -5.04
C ILE A 169 -1.03 17.20 -6.20
N GLU A 170 -2.26 17.68 -6.02
CA GLU A 170 -3.30 17.65 -7.04
C GLU A 170 -3.02 18.66 -8.15
N ARG A 171 -2.72 19.90 -7.80
CA ARG A 171 -2.49 21.00 -8.73
C ARG A 171 -1.33 20.75 -9.69
N TYR A 172 -0.23 20.19 -9.16
CA TYR A 172 0.96 19.88 -9.96
C TYR A 172 0.98 18.44 -10.47
N GLU A 173 -0.12 17.70 -10.35
CA GLU A 173 -0.26 16.30 -10.79
C GLU A 173 0.89 15.40 -10.30
N LEU A 174 1.33 15.59 -9.06
CA LEU A 174 2.46 14.85 -8.50
C LEU A 174 2.10 13.40 -8.15
N ASN A 175 0.83 13.06 -8.10
CA ASN A 175 0.39 11.71 -7.87
C ASN A 175 0.96 10.77 -8.94
N ARG A 176 1.41 9.61 -8.50
CA ARG A 176 1.79 8.54 -9.42
C ARG A 176 0.57 8.15 -10.24
N LYS A 177 0.59 8.43 -11.57
CA LYS A 177 -0.36 7.78 -12.47
C LYS A 177 -0.14 6.27 -12.32
N MET A 178 -1.16 5.54 -11.87
CA MET A 178 -1.09 4.07 -11.87
C MET A 178 -0.92 3.65 -13.32
N LYS A 179 0.30 3.25 -13.68
CA LYS A 179 0.49 2.49 -14.91
C LYS A 179 -0.23 1.17 -14.68
N ILE A 180 -1.28 0.92 -15.44
CA ILE A 180 -1.77 -0.45 -15.62
C ILE A 180 -0.54 -1.20 -16.10
N HIS A 181 -0.09 -2.14 -15.28
CA HIS A 181 1.10 -2.89 -15.64
C HIS A 181 0.75 -3.76 -16.86
N ASP A 182 1.38 -3.48 -17.99
CA ASP A 182 1.34 -4.29 -19.22
C ASP A 182 1.97 -5.67 -19.04
N ARG A 183 1.89 -6.26 -17.86
CA ARG A 183 2.40 -7.59 -17.57
C ARG A 183 1.33 -8.68 -17.73
N ILE A 184 0.40 -8.47 -18.67
CA ILE A 184 -0.62 -9.46 -19.05
C ILE A 184 0.03 -10.75 -19.60
N TRP A 185 1.21 -10.64 -20.20
CA TRP A 185 1.97 -11.77 -20.73
C TRP A 185 2.36 -12.84 -19.68
N ILE A 186 2.37 -12.50 -18.39
CA ILE A 186 2.61 -13.46 -17.29
C ILE A 186 1.45 -14.47 -17.17
N SER A 187 0.35 -14.25 -17.85
CA SER A 187 -0.78 -15.19 -17.92
C SER A 187 -0.63 -16.25 -19.00
N ASP A 188 0.43 -16.22 -19.82
CA ASP A 188 0.70 -17.28 -20.79
C ASP A 188 1.10 -18.58 -20.08
N ASP A 189 0.24 -19.59 -20.20
CA ASP A 189 0.41 -20.90 -19.59
C ASP A 189 1.68 -21.61 -20.01
N ASN A 190 2.03 -21.51 -21.28
CA ASN A 190 3.22 -22.14 -21.81
C ASN A 190 4.48 -21.53 -21.21
N TYR A 191 4.47 -20.21 -21.04
CA TYR A 191 5.57 -19.51 -20.40
C TYR A 191 5.71 -19.91 -18.92
N ILE A 192 4.59 -19.93 -18.19
CA ILE A 192 4.57 -20.32 -16.76
C ILE A 192 5.09 -21.75 -16.62
N LYS A 193 4.54 -22.71 -17.38
CA LYS A 193 4.96 -24.11 -17.33
C LYS A 193 6.45 -24.28 -17.64
N LYS A 194 6.95 -23.68 -18.74
CA LYS A 194 8.37 -23.74 -19.12
C LYS A 194 9.26 -23.12 -18.04
N THR A 195 8.83 -22.03 -17.43
CA THR A 195 9.61 -21.35 -16.38
C THR A 195 9.66 -22.21 -15.12
N ILE A 196 8.56 -22.84 -14.72
CA ILE A 196 8.51 -23.75 -13.57
C ILE A 196 9.41 -24.95 -13.79
N THR A 197 9.33 -25.59 -14.96
CA THR A 197 10.22 -26.73 -15.32
C THR A 197 11.68 -26.33 -15.16
N LYS A 198 12.07 -25.15 -15.62
CA LYS A 198 13.44 -24.64 -15.44
C LYS A 198 13.77 -24.41 -13.95
N ILE A 199 12.87 -23.82 -13.19
CA ILE A 199 13.08 -23.50 -11.77
C ILE A 199 13.27 -24.77 -10.93
N VAL A 200 12.50 -25.82 -11.20
CA VAL A 200 12.59 -27.09 -10.47
C VAL A 200 13.96 -27.76 -10.66
N GLN A 201 14.63 -27.50 -11.78
CA GLN A 201 15.96 -28.00 -12.08
C GLN A 201 17.12 -27.21 -11.44
N ILE A 202 16.84 -26.10 -10.79
CA ILE A 202 17.89 -25.29 -10.12
C ILE A 202 18.33 -25.98 -8.84
N ASP A 203 19.61 -26.32 -8.75
CA ASP A 203 20.20 -26.94 -7.56
C ASP A 203 20.84 -25.94 -6.59
N GLY A 204 21.24 -26.44 -5.42
CA GLY A 204 21.91 -25.67 -4.38
C GLY A 204 20.98 -24.79 -3.54
N GLU A 205 21.57 -24.08 -2.57
CA GLU A 205 20.83 -23.25 -1.58
C GLU A 205 19.91 -22.21 -2.23
N ILE A 206 20.39 -21.56 -3.30
CA ILE A 206 19.59 -20.57 -4.05
C ILE A 206 18.43 -21.23 -4.76
N GLY A 207 18.63 -22.42 -5.32
CA GLY A 207 17.57 -23.23 -5.93
C GLY A 207 16.49 -23.62 -4.93
N ILE A 208 16.89 -24.08 -3.74
CA ILE A 208 15.96 -24.38 -2.63
C ILE A 208 15.13 -23.14 -2.25
N LEU A 209 15.79 -21.98 -2.10
CA LEU A 209 15.10 -20.74 -1.76
C LEU A 209 14.10 -20.30 -2.84
N ILE A 210 14.46 -20.44 -4.11
CA ILE A 210 13.59 -20.12 -5.25
C ILE A 210 12.40 -21.08 -5.31
N LYS A 211 12.67 -22.40 -5.20
CA LYS A 211 11.63 -23.43 -5.15
C LYS A 211 10.67 -23.21 -3.99
N PHE A 212 11.20 -22.93 -2.80
CA PHE A 212 10.37 -22.63 -1.64
C PHE A 212 9.46 -21.41 -1.85
N ALA A 213 9.98 -20.34 -2.46
CA ALA A 213 9.18 -19.17 -2.81
C ALA A 213 8.07 -19.48 -3.82
N LEU A 214 8.37 -20.34 -4.80
CA LEU A 214 7.41 -20.77 -5.83
C LEU A 214 6.29 -21.62 -5.20
N TYR A 215 6.65 -22.68 -4.48
CA TYR A 215 5.69 -23.63 -3.90
C TYR A 215 4.89 -23.03 -2.74
N SER A 216 5.49 -22.17 -1.91
CA SER A 216 4.79 -21.57 -0.77
C SER A 216 3.91 -20.39 -1.12
N GLY A 217 4.19 -19.69 -2.23
CA GLY A 217 3.53 -18.43 -2.56
C GLY A 217 3.73 -17.30 -1.55
N LEU A 218 4.62 -17.45 -0.58
CA LEU A 218 4.90 -16.50 0.48
C LEU A 218 5.63 -15.26 -0.03
N ARG A 219 5.48 -14.13 0.68
CA ARG A 219 6.30 -12.93 0.47
C ARG A 219 7.71 -13.17 1.00
N GLY A 220 8.67 -12.45 0.46
CA GLY A 220 10.05 -12.58 0.89
C GLY A 220 10.27 -12.43 2.40
N GLU A 221 9.57 -11.49 3.05
CA GLU A 221 9.62 -11.30 4.51
C GLU A 221 9.03 -12.51 5.27
N GLU A 222 8.00 -13.11 4.72
CA GLU A 222 7.35 -14.29 5.29
C GLU A 222 8.28 -15.52 5.17
N ILE A 223 8.98 -15.66 4.05
CA ILE A 223 9.99 -16.71 3.86
C ILE A 223 11.12 -16.59 4.88
N THR A 224 11.63 -15.37 5.11
CA THR A 224 12.63 -15.13 6.14
C THR A 224 12.09 -15.45 7.53
N HIS A 225 10.83 -15.08 7.81
CA HIS A 225 10.19 -15.42 9.08
C HIS A 225 10.07 -16.92 9.29
N VAL A 226 9.57 -17.65 8.28
CA VAL A 226 9.45 -19.12 8.33
C VAL A 226 10.78 -19.80 8.57
N HIS A 227 11.86 -19.29 7.96
CA HIS A 227 13.19 -19.85 8.17
C HIS A 227 13.72 -19.62 9.58
N ASN A 228 13.54 -18.40 10.11
CA ASN A 228 14.15 -17.98 11.39
C ASN A 228 13.31 -18.31 12.62
N THR A 229 12.03 -18.65 12.44
CA THR A 229 11.14 -18.95 13.58
C THR A 229 11.25 -20.42 13.97
N PRO A 230 11.43 -20.73 15.26
CA PRO A 230 11.41 -22.09 15.76
C PRO A 230 10.09 -22.81 15.46
N VAL A 231 10.15 -24.11 15.31
CA VAL A 231 8.94 -24.95 15.18
C VAL A 231 8.44 -25.31 16.59
N CYS A 232 7.12 -25.18 16.77
CA CYS A 232 6.46 -25.64 18.00
C CYS A 232 6.13 -27.12 17.86
N ASN A 233 6.65 -27.94 18.78
CA ASN A 233 6.34 -29.36 18.79
C ASN A 233 5.01 -29.68 19.48
N ASN A 234 4.36 -28.69 20.11
CA ASN A 234 3.10 -28.86 20.81
C ASN A 234 1.94 -28.33 19.98
N LEU A 235 1.16 -29.22 19.37
CA LEU A 235 0.08 -28.86 18.46
C LEU A 235 -1.23 -28.50 19.16
N SER A 236 -1.40 -28.87 20.43
CA SER A 236 -2.64 -28.67 21.18
C SER A 236 -2.54 -27.52 22.17
N GLY A 237 -3.25 -26.40 21.88
CA GLY A 237 -3.48 -25.32 22.85
C GLY A 237 -2.31 -24.38 23.11
N CYS A 238 -1.26 -24.40 22.29
CA CYS A 238 -0.12 -23.52 22.43
C CYS A 238 -0.41 -22.13 21.85
N ASN A 239 -0.34 -21.08 22.67
CA ASN A 239 -0.41 -19.66 22.27
C ASN A 239 0.97 -19.07 21.92
N CYS A 240 1.95 -19.90 21.53
CA CYS A 240 3.28 -19.42 21.20
C CYS A 240 3.32 -18.74 19.82
N THR A 241 4.36 -17.94 19.61
CA THR A 241 4.63 -17.25 18.32
C THR A 241 5.43 -18.14 17.35
N ASN A 242 5.68 -19.39 17.69
CA ASN A 242 6.41 -20.34 16.87
C ASN A 242 5.57 -20.85 15.71
N LEU A 243 6.24 -21.47 14.71
CA LEU A 243 5.55 -22.11 13.60
C LEU A 243 4.90 -23.40 14.10
N HIS A 244 3.68 -23.65 13.66
CA HIS A 244 3.03 -24.95 13.83
C HIS A 244 3.09 -25.70 12.49
N ILE A 245 3.56 -26.94 12.55
CA ILE A 245 3.79 -27.78 11.36
C ILE A 245 2.87 -28.98 11.44
N VAL A 246 2.13 -29.21 10.34
CA VAL A 246 1.31 -30.40 10.16
C VAL A 246 1.81 -31.14 8.90
N THR A 247 2.44 -32.26 9.10
CA THR A 247 2.87 -33.13 7.99
C THR A 247 1.71 -34.05 7.61
N LYS A 248 1.39 -34.11 6.32
CA LYS A 248 0.34 -34.97 5.77
C LYS A 248 0.94 -36.21 5.11
N GLU A 249 0.21 -37.32 5.15
CA GLU A 249 0.63 -38.59 4.56
C GLU A 249 0.84 -38.49 3.03
N CYS A 250 0.12 -37.60 2.36
CA CYS A 250 0.27 -37.33 0.92
C CYS A 250 1.60 -36.64 0.53
N GLY A 251 2.55 -36.50 1.44
CA GLY A 251 3.88 -35.97 1.15
C GLY A 251 3.99 -34.43 1.19
N TYR A 252 2.98 -33.75 1.71
CA TYR A 252 2.98 -32.30 1.87
C TYR A 252 3.05 -31.86 3.34
N THR A 253 3.57 -30.68 3.57
CA THR A 253 3.68 -30.06 4.88
C THR A 253 2.91 -28.75 4.87
N VAL A 254 2.01 -28.58 5.83
CA VAL A 254 1.30 -27.36 6.14
C VAL A 254 2.08 -26.58 7.17
N ILE A 255 2.42 -25.35 6.88
CA ILE A 255 3.15 -24.44 7.77
C ILE A 255 2.19 -23.34 8.21
N VAL A 256 1.82 -23.34 9.47
CA VAL A 256 0.94 -22.32 10.06
C VAL A 256 1.80 -21.16 10.57
N LEU A 257 1.60 -19.98 9.99
CA LEU A 257 2.38 -18.79 10.30
C LEU A 257 1.66 -17.87 11.31
N ASN A 258 0.34 -17.76 11.22
CA ASN A 258 -0.48 -16.82 12.01
C ASN A 258 0.11 -15.40 12.07
N ARG A 259 0.70 -14.95 10.95
CA ARG A 259 1.40 -13.68 10.89
C ARG A 259 0.54 -12.60 10.25
N SER A 260 0.44 -11.46 10.93
CA SER A 260 -0.17 -10.25 10.42
C SER A 260 0.82 -9.09 10.46
N VAL A 261 1.03 -8.43 9.33
CA VAL A 261 1.89 -7.24 9.23
C VAL A 261 1.11 -6.13 8.51
N GLY A 262 0.63 -5.16 9.28
CA GLY A 262 -0.27 -4.13 8.77
C GLY A 262 -1.58 -4.73 8.25
N GLN A 263 -1.92 -4.44 7.01
CA GLN A 263 -3.11 -4.99 6.34
C GLN A 263 -2.87 -6.35 5.65
N LYS A 264 -1.67 -6.94 5.83
CA LYS A 264 -1.27 -8.18 5.15
C LYS A 264 -1.29 -9.33 6.14
N HIS A 265 -2.11 -10.32 5.87
CA HIS A 265 -2.23 -11.52 6.68
C HIS A 265 -1.69 -12.72 5.93
N SER A 266 -0.92 -13.58 6.62
CA SER A 266 -0.47 -14.87 6.12
C SER A 266 -0.73 -15.88 7.21
N TYR A 267 -1.71 -16.74 6.98
CA TYR A 267 -2.17 -17.70 7.97
C TYR A 267 -1.37 -18.98 7.91
N PHE A 268 -1.28 -19.57 6.75
CA PHE A 268 -0.54 -20.80 6.52
C PHE A 268 -0.13 -20.92 5.05
N THR A 269 0.76 -21.85 4.77
CA THR A 269 1.13 -22.28 3.41
C THR A 269 1.29 -23.78 3.36
N ILE A 270 1.33 -24.31 2.15
CA ILE A 270 1.54 -25.73 1.87
C ILE A 270 2.79 -25.85 0.97
N VAL A 271 3.65 -26.82 1.27
CA VAL A 271 4.84 -27.09 0.47
C VAL A 271 5.11 -28.60 0.44
N PRO A 272 5.83 -29.15 -0.58
CA PRO A 272 6.33 -30.52 -0.54
C PRO A 272 7.17 -30.76 0.72
N ARG A 273 7.01 -31.91 1.37
CA ARG A 273 7.73 -32.26 2.59
C ARG A 273 9.24 -32.26 2.41
N SER A 274 9.73 -32.86 1.31
CA SER A 274 11.15 -32.85 1.01
C SER A 274 11.73 -31.45 0.89
N LEU A 275 11.01 -30.56 0.21
CA LEU A 275 11.42 -29.17 0.08
C LEU A 275 11.42 -28.42 1.41
N TRP A 276 10.46 -28.70 2.31
CA TRP A 276 10.46 -28.17 3.66
C TRP A 276 11.70 -28.59 4.43
N GLU A 277 12.03 -29.88 4.38
CA GLU A 277 13.20 -30.44 5.08
C GLU A 277 14.51 -29.84 4.57
N GLU A 278 14.65 -29.66 3.25
CA GLU A 278 15.80 -28.98 2.63
C GLU A 278 15.87 -27.51 3.02
N PHE A 279 14.75 -26.82 2.96
CA PHE A 279 14.67 -25.39 3.28
C PHE A 279 15.08 -25.10 4.74
N ARG A 280 14.70 -25.97 5.67
CA ARG A 280 15.10 -25.85 7.09
C ARG A 280 16.57 -26.10 7.35
N LYS A 281 17.27 -26.74 6.46
CA LYS A 281 18.72 -26.98 6.52
C LYS A 281 19.54 -25.81 5.97
N LEU A 282 18.91 -24.85 5.29
CA LEU A 282 19.63 -23.68 4.78
C LEU A 282 20.27 -22.90 5.93
N ASN A 283 21.50 -22.45 5.72
CA ASN A 283 22.19 -21.61 6.71
C ASN A 283 21.52 -20.26 6.89
N LYS A 284 21.02 -19.66 5.80
CA LYS A 284 20.41 -18.33 5.79
C LYS A 284 19.30 -18.22 4.73
N ALA A 285 18.21 -17.57 5.10
CA ALA A 285 17.15 -17.14 4.16
C ALA A 285 16.80 -15.66 4.37
N ASN A 286 17.81 -14.83 4.60
CA ASN A 286 17.67 -13.41 4.92
C ASN A 286 17.46 -12.55 3.64
N TYR A 287 17.40 -11.25 3.82
CA TYR A 287 17.20 -10.30 2.72
C TYR A 287 18.28 -10.40 1.64
N GLU A 288 19.55 -10.60 2.01
CA GLU A 288 20.66 -10.67 1.05
C GLU A 288 20.58 -11.95 0.20
N GLN A 289 20.25 -13.08 0.79
CA GLN A 289 20.04 -14.33 0.05
C GLN A 289 18.86 -14.20 -0.94
N ARG A 290 17.78 -13.56 -0.53
CA ARG A 290 16.63 -13.28 -1.42
C ARG A 290 16.99 -12.34 -2.56
N LYS A 291 17.89 -11.39 -2.33
CA LYS A 291 18.40 -10.47 -3.35
C LYS A 291 19.24 -11.21 -4.40
N ILE A 292 20.08 -12.14 -3.94
CA ILE A 292 20.85 -13.05 -4.82
C ILE A 292 19.88 -13.91 -5.64
N ALA A 293 18.89 -14.53 -5.00
CA ALA A 293 17.87 -15.34 -5.66
C ALA A 293 17.05 -14.52 -6.68
N HIS A 294 16.75 -13.25 -6.38
CA HIS A 294 16.08 -12.34 -7.33
C HIS A 294 16.93 -12.08 -8.57
N SER A 295 18.22 -11.78 -8.39
CA SER A 295 19.14 -11.54 -9.50
C SER A 295 19.36 -12.81 -10.31
N PHE A 296 19.53 -13.95 -9.63
CA PHE A 296 19.71 -15.24 -10.26
C PHE A 296 18.53 -15.59 -11.17
N ILE A 297 17.29 -15.58 -10.66
CA ILE A 297 16.11 -15.95 -11.46
C ILE A 297 15.88 -14.99 -12.62
N LYS A 298 16.16 -13.71 -12.42
CA LYS A 298 16.05 -12.71 -13.47
C LYS A 298 17.00 -13.03 -14.62
N ASN A 299 18.26 -13.34 -14.33
CA ASN A 299 19.23 -13.72 -15.33
C ASN A 299 18.88 -15.07 -15.99
N TYR A 300 18.46 -16.05 -15.18
CA TYR A 300 18.09 -17.39 -15.65
C TYR A 300 16.88 -17.41 -16.59
N THR A 301 16.04 -16.39 -16.53
CA THR A 301 14.81 -16.24 -17.34
C THR A 301 14.88 -15.07 -18.33
N ASP A 302 16.07 -14.64 -18.73
CA ASP A 302 16.30 -13.56 -19.68
C ASP A 302 15.57 -12.24 -19.29
N GLY A 303 15.57 -11.92 -18.02
CA GLY A 303 14.94 -10.72 -17.48
C GLY A 303 13.41 -10.76 -17.39
N LYS A 304 12.77 -11.84 -17.83
CA LYS A 304 11.31 -11.95 -17.92
C LYS A 304 10.64 -12.28 -16.60
N THR A 305 11.30 -13.03 -15.71
CA THR A 305 10.75 -13.44 -14.41
C THR A 305 11.56 -12.83 -13.27
N SER A 306 10.88 -12.29 -12.28
CA SER A 306 11.49 -11.85 -11.03
C SER A 306 11.10 -12.78 -9.88
N TYR A 307 11.83 -12.72 -8.78
CA TYR A 307 11.48 -13.44 -7.55
C TYR A 307 10.04 -13.15 -7.07
N MET A 308 9.55 -11.94 -7.30
CA MET A 308 8.17 -11.55 -6.96
C MET A 308 7.12 -12.22 -7.87
N ASP A 309 7.50 -12.62 -9.08
CA ASP A 309 6.58 -13.26 -10.03
C ASP A 309 6.31 -14.73 -9.65
N LEU A 310 7.19 -15.38 -8.89
CA LEU A 310 6.99 -16.73 -8.37
C LEU A 310 5.68 -16.88 -7.61
N ARG A 311 5.36 -15.88 -6.78
CA ARG A 311 4.11 -15.82 -6.05
C ARG A 311 2.89 -15.67 -6.96
N LYS A 312 3.03 -14.98 -8.10
CA LYS A 312 1.96 -14.89 -9.09
C LYS A 312 1.78 -16.22 -9.81
N PHE A 313 2.88 -16.92 -10.11
CA PHE A 313 2.82 -18.25 -10.69
C PHE A 313 2.11 -19.23 -9.76
N HIS A 314 2.50 -19.24 -8.49
CA HIS A 314 1.81 -20.02 -7.45
C HIS A 314 0.30 -19.77 -7.46
N TYR A 315 -0.13 -18.51 -7.33
CA TYR A 315 -1.54 -18.15 -7.34
C TYR A 315 -2.26 -18.61 -8.62
N ASN A 316 -1.65 -18.37 -9.80
CA ASN A 316 -2.25 -18.74 -11.06
C ASN A 316 -2.38 -20.27 -11.23
N ILE A 317 -1.41 -21.03 -10.76
CA ILE A 317 -1.48 -22.50 -10.78
C ILE A 317 -2.65 -22.97 -9.93
N LEU A 318 -2.77 -22.47 -8.71
CA LEU A 318 -3.86 -22.83 -7.80
C LEU A 318 -5.23 -22.44 -8.37
N CYS A 319 -5.38 -21.25 -8.95
CA CYS A 319 -6.63 -20.82 -9.57
C CYS A 319 -7.03 -21.63 -10.82
N ARG A 320 -6.07 -22.29 -11.48
CA ARG A 320 -6.30 -23.14 -12.66
C ARG A 320 -6.51 -24.60 -12.30
N SER A 321 -6.19 -24.97 -11.07
CA SER A 321 -6.54 -26.26 -10.51
C SER A 321 -7.99 -26.29 -10.05
N GLU A 322 -8.43 -27.41 -9.52
CA GLU A 322 -9.76 -27.53 -8.88
C GLU A 322 -9.90 -26.73 -7.58
N MET A 323 -8.88 -25.96 -7.19
CA MET A 323 -8.90 -25.18 -5.95
C MET A 323 -9.87 -23.99 -6.08
N LYS A 324 -10.74 -23.83 -5.10
CA LYS A 324 -11.58 -22.63 -5.01
C LYS A 324 -10.71 -21.38 -4.91
N GLU A 325 -11.10 -20.30 -5.59
CA GLU A 325 -10.37 -19.02 -5.59
C GLU A 325 -10.05 -18.53 -4.17
N GLN A 326 -10.97 -18.67 -3.23
CA GLN A 326 -10.76 -18.32 -1.83
C GLN A 326 -9.60 -19.10 -1.18
N GLY A 327 -9.45 -20.39 -1.51
CA GLY A 327 -8.32 -21.21 -1.05
C GLY A 327 -7.00 -20.71 -1.63
N ALA A 328 -6.96 -20.42 -2.92
CA ALA A 328 -5.80 -19.83 -3.58
C ALA A 328 -5.43 -18.45 -3.00
N GLU A 329 -6.41 -17.61 -2.67
CA GLU A 329 -6.19 -16.32 -2.02
C GLU A 329 -5.60 -16.48 -0.61
N ILE A 330 -6.07 -17.46 0.18
CA ILE A 330 -5.55 -17.75 1.51
C ILE A 330 -4.09 -18.17 1.42
N LEU A 331 -3.76 -19.15 0.56
CA LEU A 331 -2.40 -19.63 0.37
C LEU A 331 -1.47 -18.54 -0.18
N ALA A 332 -1.99 -17.69 -1.05
CA ALA A 332 -1.26 -16.51 -1.52
C ALA A 332 -1.23 -15.37 -0.49
N GLY A 333 -1.78 -15.50 0.73
CA GLY A 333 -1.83 -14.43 1.74
C GLY A 333 -2.48 -13.15 1.23
N ARG A 334 -3.58 -13.28 0.47
CA ARG A 334 -4.38 -12.18 -0.07
C ARG A 334 -5.73 -12.04 0.63
N ALA A 335 -6.17 -13.06 1.37
CA ALA A 335 -7.44 -13.06 2.08
C ALA A 335 -7.50 -11.92 3.10
N LYS A 336 -8.59 -11.13 3.03
CA LYS A 336 -8.76 -9.92 3.85
C LYS A 336 -9.59 -10.14 5.11
N SER A 337 -10.16 -11.32 5.34
CA SER A 337 -11.20 -11.49 6.36
C SER A 337 -11.04 -12.73 7.24
N VAL A 338 -11.87 -12.75 8.29
CA VAL A 338 -12.05 -13.81 9.30
C VAL A 338 -12.36 -15.19 8.72
N SER A 339 -12.87 -15.26 7.48
CA SER A 339 -13.19 -16.51 6.77
C SER A 339 -11.95 -17.42 6.63
N ALA A 340 -10.74 -16.88 6.60
CA ALA A 340 -9.52 -17.70 6.57
C ALA A 340 -9.37 -18.60 7.81
N LYS A 341 -9.84 -18.18 8.99
CA LYS A 341 -9.85 -19.01 10.20
C LYS A 341 -10.85 -20.18 10.10
N HIS A 342 -11.99 -19.96 9.48
CA HIS A 342 -13.00 -21.01 9.27
C HIS A 342 -12.50 -22.07 8.26
N TYR A 343 -11.77 -21.66 7.24
CA TYR A 343 -11.16 -22.60 6.29
C TYR A 343 -10.11 -23.52 6.93
N LEU A 344 -9.33 -23.00 7.87
CA LEU A 344 -8.34 -23.79 8.59
C LEU A 344 -8.96 -24.97 9.37
N THR A 345 -10.19 -24.81 9.87
CA THR A 345 -10.80 -25.79 10.75
C THR A 345 -11.56 -26.89 9.98
N TYR A 346 -12.13 -26.56 8.82
CA TYR A 346 -13.08 -27.47 8.15
C TYR A 346 -12.63 -28.00 6.79
N GLU A 347 -11.68 -27.37 6.11
CA GLU A 347 -11.31 -27.73 4.75
C GLU A 347 -9.80 -27.92 4.52
N LEU A 348 -8.97 -27.99 5.56
CA LEU A 348 -7.51 -28.06 5.38
C LEU A 348 -7.09 -29.29 4.59
N ASP A 349 -7.65 -30.46 4.86
CA ASP A 349 -7.30 -31.69 4.14
C ASP A 349 -7.67 -31.61 2.67
N ARG A 350 -8.86 -31.09 2.39
CA ARG A 350 -9.31 -30.84 1.02
C ARG A 350 -8.39 -29.83 0.31
N MET A 351 -7.95 -28.79 0.99
CA MET A 351 -7.02 -27.81 0.39
C MET A 351 -5.67 -28.46 0.08
N VAL A 352 -5.17 -29.34 0.94
CA VAL A 352 -3.94 -30.09 0.70
C VAL A 352 -4.08 -31.02 -0.49
N GLU A 353 -5.20 -31.73 -0.63
CA GLU A 353 -5.48 -32.58 -1.79
C GLU A 353 -5.57 -31.75 -3.10
N GLN A 354 -6.26 -30.62 -3.07
CA GLN A 354 -6.35 -29.72 -4.22
C GLN A 354 -4.98 -29.10 -4.57
N TYR A 355 -4.20 -28.77 -3.56
CA TYR A 355 -2.83 -28.29 -3.74
C TYR A 355 -1.95 -29.38 -4.38
N ALA A 356 -2.04 -30.62 -3.92
CA ALA A 356 -1.30 -31.76 -4.48
C ALA A 356 -1.65 -32.03 -5.94
N LYS A 357 -2.90 -31.84 -6.34
CA LYS A 357 -3.32 -31.96 -7.75
C LYS A 357 -2.83 -30.81 -8.63
N ALA A 358 -2.55 -29.65 -8.04
CA ALA A 358 -2.10 -28.47 -8.76
C ALA A 358 -0.59 -28.53 -9.09
N TRP A 359 0.20 -29.21 -8.24
CA TRP A 359 1.65 -29.29 -8.31
C TRP A 359 2.17 -30.68 -8.62
#